data_b633a85e54ec69dd44fd25ca1dfd8a37
#
_entry.id   b633a85e54ec69dd44fd25ca1dfd8a37
#
_cell.length_a   1.000
_cell.length_b   1.000
_cell.length_c   1.000
_cell.angle_alpha   90.00
_cell.angle_beta   90.00
_cell.angle_gamma   90.00
#
_symmetry.space_group_name_H-M   'P 1'
#
loop_
_entity.id
_entity.type
_entity.pdbx_description
1 polymer ?
#
loop_
_entity_poly.entity_id
_entity_poly.type
_entity_poly.pdbx_seq_one_letter_code
_entity_poly.pdbx_strand_id
1 'polypeptide(L)'
;MTGVSYKDSGVDLDVYNEAMKRLPRLMHRTFSPRVRQLDGGFAGLFQLDFSNKLFRRDYEEPMLVACTDGVGTKLKLAQMLGRHNTVGIDLVAMCVNDAICCGAEPLFFLDYVAMSHDDPVALEQIVQGISDGCLQADCALLGGETAIMPDLYQRGEYDLCLLYTSPSPRD
;
A
#
# COMPACT_ATOMS: atom_id res chain seq x y z
N MET A 1 -0.68 -27.26 -31.32
CA MET A 1 0.04 -26.24 -30.51
C MET A 1 -0.80 -26.00 -29.28
N THR A 2 -0.39 -26.50 -28.14
CA THR A 2 -1.02 -26.21 -26.86
C THR A 2 -0.68 -24.75 -26.57
N GLY A 3 -1.69 -23.88 -26.52
CA GLY A 3 -1.51 -22.47 -26.20
C GLY A 3 -0.94 -22.33 -24.78
N VAL A 4 0.02 -21.44 -24.60
CA VAL A 4 0.53 -21.06 -23.28
C VAL A 4 -0.61 -20.31 -22.55
N SER A 5 -0.97 -20.78 -21.37
CA SER A 5 -1.97 -20.13 -20.53
C SER A 5 -1.33 -19.14 -19.56
N TYR A 6 -2.11 -18.20 -19.01
CA TYR A 6 -1.65 -17.31 -17.92
C TYR A 6 -1.10 -18.10 -16.72
N LYS A 7 -1.68 -19.26 -16.44
CA LYS A 7 -1.24 -20.16 -15.37
C LYS A 7 0.15 -20.71 -15.61
N ASP A 8 0.50 -21.01 -16.88
CA ASP A 8 1.83 -21.49 -17.26
C ASP A 8 2.90 -20.39 -17.10
N SER A 9 2.51 -19.13 -17.11
CA SER A 9 3.39 -17.97 -16.87
C SER A 9 3.44 -17.51 -15.39
N GLY A 10 2.86 -18.30 -14.48
CA GLY A 10 2.90 -18.02 -13.04
C GLY A 10 1.74 -17.17 -12.50
N VAL A 11 0.77 -16.79 -13.36
CA VAL A 11 -0.41 -16.01 -12.98
C VAL A 11 -1.64 -16.90 -12.97
N ASP A 12 -2.13 -17.26 -11.78
CA ASP A 12 -3.38 -17.99 -11.62
C ASP A 12 -4.52 -17.01 -11.30
N LEU A 13 -5.36 -16.70 -12.29
CA LEU A 13 -6.44 -15.73 -12.15
C LEU A 13 -7.47 -16.10 -11.07
N ASP A 14 -7.68 -17.39 -10.80
CA ASP A 14 -8.62 -17.82 -9.75
C ASP A 14 -8.02 -17.53 -8.37
N VAL A 15 -6.74 -17.81 -8.19
CA VAL A 15 -5.98 -17.50 -6.96
C VAL A 15 -5.90 -15.99 -6.75
N TYR A 16 -5.59 -15.24 -7.80
CA TYR A 16 -5.58 -13.78 -7.78
C TYR A 16 -6.95 -13.19 -7.36
N ASN A 17 -8.02 -13.65 -7.98
CA ASN A 17 -9.38 -13.19 -7.67
C ASN A 17 -9.78 -13.51 -6.21
N GLU A 18 -9.33 -14.62 -5.66
CA GLU A 18 -9.57 -14.96 -4.26
C GLU A 18 -8.82 -14.00 -3.31
N ALA A 19 -7.58 -13.64 -3.63
CA ALA A 19 -6.84 -12.63 -2.89
C ALA A 19 -7.56 -11.26 -2.94
N MET A 20 -7.96 -10.83 -4.14
CA MET A 20 -8.63 -9.55 -4.35
C MET A 20 -9.97 -9.42 -3.61
N LYS A 21 -10.66 -10.51 -3.26
CA LYS A 21 -11.86 -10.48 -2.41
C LYS A 21 -11.56 -10.14 -0.96
N ARG A 22 -10.35 -10.42 -0.48
CA ARG A 22 -9.97 -10.24 0.94
C ARG A 22 -9.43 -8.84 1.24
N LEU A 23 -8.75 -8.21 0.28
CA LEU A 23 -8.07 -6.94 0.47
C LEU A 23 -8.99 -5.74 0.75
N PRO A 24 -10.17 -5.59 0.12
CA PRO A 24 -11.02 -4.42 0.34
C PRO A 24 -11.36 -4.15 1.81
N ARG A 25 -11.58 -5.19 2.61
CA ARG A 25 -11.87 -5.01 4.05
C ARG A 25 -10.71 -4.38 4.81
N LEU A 26 -9.47 -4.70 4.41
CA LEU A 26 -8.25 -4.16 5.03
C LEU A 26 -8.02 -2.70 4.64
N MET A 27 -8.38 -2.33 3.42
CA MET A 27 -8.32 -0.95 2.94
C MET A 27 -9.43 -0.11 3.57
N HIS A 28 -10.68 -0.55 3.51
CA HIS A 28 -11.85 0.21 3.96
C HIS A 28 -11.77 0.61 5.44
N ARG A 29 -11.16 -0.19 6.30
CA ARG A 29 -11.02 0.18 7.73
C ARG A 29 -10.11 1.39 7.95
N THR A 30 -9.28 1.76 6.98
CA THR A 30 -8.40 2.94 7.01
C THR A 30 -9.06 4.20 6.43
N PHE A 31 -10.23 4.06 5.80
CA PHE A 31 -10.86 5.15 5.07
C PHE A 31 -11.40 6.23 6.00
N SER A 32 -11.05 7.46 5.69
CA SER A 32 -11.66 8.67 6.26
C SER A 32 -12.81 9.18 5.37
N PRO A 33 -13.62 10.14 5.83
CA PRO A 33 -14.63 10.81 4.99
C PRO A 33 -14.09 11.47 3.72
N ARG A 34 -12.77 11.62 3.62
CA ARG A 34 -12.06 12.19 2.46
C ARG A 34 -11.87 11.20 1.31
N VAL A 35 -11.92 9.90 1.60
CA VAL A 35 -11.83 8.87 0.56
C VAL A 35 -13.15 8.80 -0.20
N ARG A 36 -13.07 8.85 -1.53
CA ARG A 36 -14.21 8.64 -2.43
C ARG A 36 -14.01 7.32 -3.17
N GLN A 37 -14.97 6.43 -3.04
CA GLN A 37 -14.94 5.15 -3.77
C GLN A 37 -15.32 5.40 -5.22
N LEU A 38 -14.63 4.71 -6.12
CA LEU A 38 -14.93 4.68 -7.54
C LEU A 38 -15.24 3.24 -7.93
N ASP A 39 -16.51 2.95 -8.15
CA ASP A 39 -16.96 1.61 -8.52
C ASP A 39 -16.32 1.17 -9.84
N GLY A 40 -15.57 0.07 -9.80
CA GLY A 40 -14.85 -0.46 -10.95
C GLY A 40 -13.69 0.41 -11.47
N GLY A 41 -13.27 1.41 -10.72
CA GLY A 41 -12.16 2.30 -11.10
C GLY A 41 -10.79 1.72 -10.75
N PHE A 42 -9.78 2.11 -11.56
CA PHE A 42 -8.38 1.75 -11.35
C PHE A 42 -7.59 2.79 -10.53
N ALA A 43 -8.26 3.81 -9.99
CA ALA A 43 -7.64 4.87 -9.22
C ALA A 43 -8.33 5.07 -7.88
N GLY A 44 -7.56 5.39 -6.85
CA GLY A 44 -8.09 5.88 -5.59
C GLY A 44 -8.39 7.38 -5.66
N LEU A 45 -9.52 7.82 -5.10
CA LEU A 45 -9.91 9.21 -5.05
C LEU A 45 -9.85 9.72 -3.62
N PHE A 46 -9.13 10.82 -3.43
CA PHE A 46 -8.99 11.47 -2.13
C PHE A 46 -9.34 12.95 -2.23
N GLN A 47 -10.29 13.41 -1.40
CA GLN A 47 -10.76 14.78 -1.43
C GLN A 47 -9.76 15.69 -0.72
N LEU A 48 -9.23 16.67 -1.45
CA LEU A 48 -8.43 17.76 -0.92
C LEU A 48 -9.36 18.95 -0.68
N ASP A 49 -9.88 19.08 0.53
CA ASP A 49 -10.68 20.23 0.94
C ASP A 49 -9.86 21.05 1.93
N PHE A 50 -9.20 22.09 1.41
CA PHE A 50 -8.34 22.96 2.19
C PHE A 50 -9.13 24.07 2.94
N SER A 51 -10.39 24.26 2.62
CA SER A 51 -11.22 25.31 3.20
C SER A 51 -12.00 24.87 4.43
N ASN A 52 -12.01 23.59 4.76
CA ASN A 52 -12.86 23.02 5.80
C ASN A 52 -12.19 21.92 6.63
N LYS A 53 -12.54 21.86 7.83
CA LYS A 53 -12.52 20.93 8.96
C LYS A 53 -12.08 19.45 8.73
N LEU A 54 -11.71 19.04 7.50
CA LEU A 54 -11.22 17.69 7.17
C LEU A 54 -9.72 17.53 7.40
N PHE A 55 -8.97 18.61 7.52
CA PHE A 55 -7.58 18.62 7.94
C PHE A 55 -7.48 18.87 9.44
N ARG A 56 -6.43 18.40 10.06
CA ARG A 56 -6.11 18.70 11.47
C ARG A 56 -5.68 20.16 11.67
N ARG A 57 -5.27 20.83 10.59
CA ARG A 57 -4.76 22.20 10.57
C ARG A 57 -5.38 22.97 9.42
N ASP A 58 -5.53 24.27 9.58
CA ASP A 58 -5.86 25.19 8.49
C ASP A 58 -4.56 25.48 7.73
N TYR A 59 -4.57 25.21 6.43
CA TYR A 59 -3.45 25.48 5.54
C TYR A 59 -3.80 26.67 4.64
N GLU A 60 -3.01 27.74 4.69
CA GLU A 60 -3.20 28.91 3.83
C GLU A 60 -2.66 28.66 2.42
N GLU A 61 -1.47 28.05 2.31
CA GLU A 61 -0.83 27.68 1.06
C GLU A 61 -0.33 26.20 1.12
N PRO A 62 -1.24 25.23 1.03
CA PRO A 62 -0.85 23.84 1.22
C PRO A 62 0.05 23.32 0.10
N MET A 63 1.12 22.63 0.47
CA MET A 63 1.97 21.87 -0.46
C MET A 63 1.77 20.39 -0.26
N LEU A 64 1.73 19.64 -1.34
CA LEU A 64 1.76 18.18 -1.28
C LEU A 64 3.22 17.70 -1.20
N VAL A 65 3.54 17.02 -0.11
CA VAL A 65 4.78 16.28 0.05
C VAL A 65 4.52 14.85 -0.42
N ALA A 66 5.34 14.35 -1.32
CA ALA A 66 5.29 12.97 -1.80
C ALA A 66 6.65 12.32 -1.59
N CYS A 67 6.65 11.13 -1.03
CA CYS A 67 7.85 10.30 -0.89
C CYS A 67 7.54 8.85 -1.24
N THR A 68 8.59 8.09 -1.51
CA THR A 68 8.53 6.65 -1.77
C THR A 68 9.70 6.00 -1.08
N ASP A 69 9.46 4.86 -0.47
CA ASP A 69 10.49 4.06 0.19
C ASP A 69 10.14 2.58 0.14
N GLY A 70 11.13 1.73 0.38
CA GLY A 70 10.99 0.27 0.44
C GLY A 70 11.57 -0.30 1.74
N VAL A 71 11.02 -1.43 2.20
CA VAL A 71 11.44 -2.05 3.46
C VAL A 71 12.90 -2.51 3.46
N GLY A 72 13.42 -2.90 2.29
CA GLY A 72 14.80 -3.34 2.14
C GLY A 72 15.08 -4.69 2.80
N THR A 73 16.28 -4.85 3.41
CA THR A 73 16.77 -6.16 3.87
C THR A 73 15.95 -6.84 4.97
N LYS A 74 15.12 -6.10 5.71
CA LYS A 74 14.19 -6.69 6.71
C LYS A 74 13.22 -7.69 6.08
N LEU A 75 12.91 -7.56 4.79
CA LEU A 75 12.06 -8.51 4.06
C LEU A 75 12.62 -9.93 4.11
N LYS A 76 13.94 -10.09 4.06
CA LYS A 76 14.57 -11.42 4.16
C LYS A 76 14.26 -12.11 5.49
N LEU A 77 14.21 -11.37 6.59
CA LEU A 77 13.82 -11.93 7.88
C LEU A 77 12.35 -12.36 7.89
N ALA A 78 11.45 -11.56 7.33
CA ALA A 78 10.04 -11.91 7.21
C ALA A 78 9.84 -13.18 6.37
N GLN A 79 10.54 -13.27 5.23
CA GLN A 79 10.52 -14.43 4.34
C GLN A 79 11.05 -15.69 5.03
N MET A 80 12.19 -15.60 5.74
CA MET A 80 12.79 -16.72 6.47
C MET A 80 11.91 -17.22 7.62
N LEU A 81 11.18 -16.32 8.29
CA LEU A 81 10.33 -16.64 9.43
C LEU A 81 8.88 -17.00 9.01
N GLY A 82 8.51 -16.81 7.75
CA GLY A 82 7.14 -16.96 7.26
C GLY A 82 6.15 -16.03 7.96
N ARG A 83 6.62 -14.85 8.40
CA ARG A 83 5.81 -13.86 9.12
C ARG A 83 5.79 -12.55 8.34
N HIS A 84 4.67 -12.26 7.70
CA HIS A 84 4.55 -11.17 6.73
C HIS A 84 3.71 -9.98 7.21
N ASN A 85 3.00 -10.11 8.34
CA ASN A 85 2.07 -9.09 8.84
C ASN A 85 2.72 -7.96 9.65
N THR A 86 4.04 -7.89 9.75
CA THR A 86 4.75 -6.84 10.49
C THR A 86 5.51 -5.89 9.58
N VAL A 87 6.05 -6.39 8.47
CA VAL A 87 6.88 -5.57 7.55
C VAL A 87 6.08 -4.45 6.87
N GLY A 88 4.75 -4.61 6.74
CA GLY A 88 3.87 -3.55 6.24
C GLY A 88 3.80 -2.35 7.20
N ILE A 89 3.87 -2.58 8.52
CA ILE A 89 3.94 -1.50 9.52
C ILE A 89 5.26 -0.73 9.36
N ASP A 90 6.38 -1.44 9.20
CA ASP A 90 7.69 -0.83 8.95
C ASP A 90 7.66 0.04 7.69
N LEU A 91 7.05 -0.46 6.61
CA LEU A 91 6.94 0.22 5.33
C LEU A 91 6.20 1.57 5.48
N VAL A 92 5.05 1.57 6.14
CA VAL A 92 4.28 2.79 6.41
C VAL A 92 5.08 3.74 7.30
N ALA A 93 5.71 3.23 8.36
CA ALA A 93 6.46 4.05 9.31
C ALA A 93 7.65 4.77 8.66
N MET A 94 8.35 4.13 7.72
CA MET A 94 9.47 4.74 7.00
C MET A 94 9.00 5.97 6.21
N CYS A 95 7.97 5.81 5.38
CA CYS A 95 7.42 6.92 4.60
C CYS A 95 6.81 8.03 5.46
N VAL A 96 6.10 7.66 6.54
CA VAL A 96 5.51 8.64 7.48
C VAL A 96 6.59 9.47 8.16
N ASN A 97 7.68 8.85 8.60
CA ASN A 97 8.78 9.55 9.24
C ASN A 97 9.41 10.59 8.31
N ASP A 98 9.60 10.25 7.02
CA ASP A 98 10.12 11.20 6.04
C ASP A 98 9.18 12.41 5.85
N ALA A 99 7.88 12.15 5.76
CA ALA A 99 6.88 13.21 5.65
C ALA A 99 6.81 14.10 6.90
N ILE A 100 6.88 13.52 8.10
CA ILE A 100 6.89 14.26 9.37
C ILE A 100 8.12 15.16 9.47
N CYS A 101 9.28 14.75 8.95
CA CYS A 101 10.47 15.61 8.88
C CYS A 101 10.24 16.89 8.05
N CYS A 102 9.29 16.87 7.12
CA CYS A 102 8.84 18.03 6.36
C CYS A 102 7.65 18.77 7.01
N GLY A 103 7.26 18.41 8.24
CA GLY A 103 6.08 18.96 8.92
C GLY A 103 4.74 18.54 8.31
N ALA A 104 4.73 17.51 7.46
CA ALA A 104 3.57 17.10 6.70
C ALA A 104 2.61 16.20 7.51
N GLU A 105 1.31 16.29 7.21
CA GLU A 105 0.25 15.45 7.78
C GLU A 105 -0.03 14.25 6.86
N PRO A 106 0.02 12.98 7.35
CA PRO A 106 -0.30 11.81 6.55
C PRO A 106 -1.70 11.85 5.95
N LEU A 107 -1.84 11.63 4.63
CA LEU A 107 -3.13 11.58 3.94
C LEU A 107 -3.50 10.18 3.48
N PHE A 108 -2.69 9.63 2.59
CA PHE A 108 -2.98 8.31 2.02
C PHE A 108 -1.73 7.61 1.51
N PHE A 109 -1.85 6.31 1.34
CA PHE A 109 -0.85 5.40 0.78
C PHE A 109 -1.37 4.69 -0.46
N LEU A 110 -0.46 4.41 -1.38
CA LEU A 110 -0.61 3.44 -2.46
C LEU A 110 0.55 2.45 -2.36
N ASP A 111 0.25 1.18 -2.16
CA ASP A 111 1.26 0.14 -2.03
C ASP A 111 1.60 -0.52 -3.37
N TYR A 112 2.83 -1.03 -3.46
CA TYR A 112 3.29 -1.87 -4.54
C TYR A 112 3.92 -3.12 -3.97
N VAL A 113 3.35 -4.27 -4.30
CA VAL A 113 3.82 -5.59 -3.88
C VAL A 113 4.29 -6.36 -5.10
N ALA A 114 5.59 -6.60 -5.23
CA ALA A 114 6.15 -7.46 -6.28
C ALA A 114 6.43 -8.85 -5.70
N MET A 115 5.83 -9.90 -6.27
CA MET A 115 5.93 -11.27 -5.76
C MET A 115 6.44 -12.22 -6.83
N SER A 116 7.10 -13.29 -6.41
CA SER A 116 7.55 -14.35 -7.32
C SER A 116 6.40 -15.17 -7.91
N HIS A 117 5.31 -15.34 -7.15
CA HIS A 117 4.12 -16.09 -7.54
C HIS A 117 2.91 -15.66 -6.69
N ASP A 118 1.73 -16.01 -7.15
CA ASP A 118 0.49 -15.75 -6.41
C ASP A 118 0.49 -16.51 -5.08
N ASP A 119 0.50 -15.78 -3.98
CA ASP A 119 0.34 -16.29 -2.61
C ASP A 119 -0.67 -15.41 -1.86
N PRO A 120 -1.98 -15.78 -1.91
CA PRO A 120 -3.03 -14.98 -1.28
C PRO A 120 -2.86 -14.82 0.23
N VAL A 121 -2.25 -15.81 0.90
CA VAL A 121 -2.05 -15.78 2.35
C VAL A 121 -0.95 -14.79 2.71
N ALA A 122 0.19 -14.86 2.02
CA ALA A 122 1.27 -13.92 2.23
C ALA A 122 0.83 -12.49 1.87
N LEU A 123 0.14 -12.30 0.74
CA LEU A 123 -0.38 -11.00 0.31
C LEU A 123 -1.37 -10.43 1.34
N GLU A 124 -2.32 -11.23 1.83
CA GLU A 124 -3.25 -10.77 2.87
C GLU A 124 -2.51 -10.34 4.15
N GLN A 125 -1.49 -11.08 4.59
CA GLN A 125 -0.68 -10.70 5.74
C GLN A 125 0.11 -9.40 5.51
N ILE A 126 0.71 -9.23 4.34
CA ILE A 126 1.44 -8.01 3.98
C ILE A 126 0.51 -6.81 4.04
N VAL A 127 -0.63 -6.87 3.34
CA VAL A 127 -1.62 -5.79 3.31
C VAL A 127 -2.26 -5.55 4.68
N GLN A 128 -2.40 -6.59 5.52
CA GLN A 128 -2.80 -6.43 6.92
C GLN A 128 -1.81 -5.55 7.68
N GLY A 129 -0.50 -5.82 7.55
CA GLY A 129 0.54 -4.99 8.18
C GLY A 129 0.53 -3.55 7.68
N ILE A 130 0.38 -3.34 6.37
CA ILE A 130 0.26 -1.98 5.78
C ILE A 130 -0.97 -1.26 6.35
N SER A 131 -2.12 -1.94 6.38
CA SER A 131 -3.35 -1.38 6.93
C SER A 131 -3.24 -1.04 8.42
N ASP A 132 -2.55 -1.88 9.22
CA ASP A 132 -2.28 -1.60 10.63
C ASP A 132 -1.38 -0.37 10.80
N GLY A 133 -0.35 -0.23 9.96
CA GLY A 133 0.50 0.95 9.91
C GLY A 133 -0.27 2.21 9.53
N CYS A 134 -1.15 2.14 8.53
CA CYS A 134 -2.00 3.26 8.11
C CYS A 134 -2.95 3.71 9.22
N LEU A 135 -3.54 2.77 9.97
CA LEU A 135 -4.37 3.12 11.14
C LEU A 135 -3.56 3.83 12.24
N GLN A 136 -2.33 3.38 12.50
CA GLN A 136 -1.46 4.03 13.48
C GLN A 136 -1.04 5.44 13.05
N ALA A 137 -0.85 5.65 11.75
CA ALA A 137 -0.50 6.94 11.16
C ALA A 137 -1.71 7.85 10.86
N ASP A 138 -2.93 7.37 11.09
CA ASP A 138 -4.19 8.06 10.78
C ASP A 138 -4.29 8.50 9.31
N CYS A 139 -3.94 7.60 8.40
CA CYS A 139 -4.00 7.80 6.96
C CYS A 139 -4.73 6.66 6.26
N ALA A 140 -5.14 6.87 5.01
CA ALA A 140 -5.89 5.88 4.24
C ALA A 140 -4.96 5.02 3.38
N LEU A 141 -5.13 3.70 3.40
CA LEU A 141 -4.64 2.82 2.35
C LEU A 141 -5.61 2.92 1.17
N LEU A 142 -5.28 3.76 0.19
CA LEU A 142 -6.21 4.17 -0.85
C LEU A 142 -6.31 3.16 -1.99
N GLY A 143 -5.25 2.41 -2.23
CA GLY A 143 -5.13 1.40 -3.26
C GLY A 143 -3.71 0.86 -3.32
N GLY A 144 -3.43 0.10 -4.37
CA GLY A 144 -2.10 -0.44 -4.63
C GLY A 144 -2.06 -1.30 -5.88
N GLU A 145 -0.90 -1.89 -6.11
CA GLU A 145 -0.63 -2.78 -7.24
C GLU A 145 0.08 -4.04 -6.76
N THR A 146 -0.31 -5.19 -7.28
CA THR A 146 0.41 -6.45 -7.05
C THR A 146 0.92 -6.99 -8.39
N ALA A 147 2.24 -7.16 -8.51
CA ALA A 147 2.89 -7.67 -9.69
C ALA A 147 3.48 -9.06 -9.44
N ILE A 148 3.19 -10.01 -10.33
CA ILE A 148 3.75 -11.36 -10.28
C ILE A 148 4.92 -11.43 -11.25
N MET A 149 6.12 -11.63 -10.69
CA MET A 149 7.40 -11.54 -11.41
C MET A 149 8.30 -12.77 -11.14
N PRO A 150 7.94 -13.95 -11.66
CA PRO A 150 8.65 -15.20 -11.37
C PRO A 150 10.11 -15.22 -11.84
N ASP A 151 10.44 -14.44 -12.88
CA ASP A 151 11.80 -14.35 -13.42
C ASP A 151 12.71 -13.41 -12.63
N LEU A 152 12.14 -12.53 -11.77
CA LEU A 152 12.91 -11.58 -10.96
C LEU A 152 13.10 -12.04 -9.52
N TYR A 153 12.14 -12.76 -8.96
CA TYR A 153 12.12 -13.18 -7.57
C TYR A 153 12.11 -14.71 -7.47
N GLN A 154 12.88 -15.25 -6.52
CA GLN A 154 12.82 -16.67 -6.21
C GLN A 154 11.52 -17.00 -5.49
N ARG A 155 11.08 -18.25 -5.55
CA ARG A 155 9.83 -18.67 -4.92
C ARG A 155 9.82 -18.33 -3.43
N GLY A 156 8.77 -17.61 -3.00
CA GLY A 156 8.60 -17.11 -1.64
C GLY A 156 9.26 -15.75 -1.38
N GLU A 157 9.97 -15.19 -2.36
CA GLU A 157 10.49 -13.83 -2.27
C GLU A 157 9.48 -12.82 -2.80
N TYR A 158 9.55 -11.64 -2.22
CA TYR A 158 8.76 -10.46 -2.63
C TYR A 158 9.50 -9.18 -2.25
N ASP A 159 9.10 -8.09 -2.87
CA ASP A 159 9.54 -6.74 -2.52
C ASP A 159 8.34 -5.83 -2.25
N LEU A 160 8.54 -4.83 -1.40
CA LEU A 160 7.52 -3.90 -0.97
C LEU A 160 8.00 -2.47 -1.12
N CYS A 161 7.19 -1.65 -1.79
CA CYS A 161 7.41 -0.22 -1.91
C CYS A 161 6.10 0.53 -1.69
N LEU A 162 6.17 1.78 -1.29
CA LEU A 162 5.01 2.67 -1.13
C LEU A 162 5.21 3.98 -1.86
N LEU A 163 4.11 4.52 -2.39
CA LEU A 163 3.96 5.93 -2.69
C LEU A 163 3.07 6.56 -1.62
N TYR A 164 3.54 7.65 -1.04
CA TYR A 164 2.88 8.37 0.03
C TYR A 164 2.68 9.84 -0.35
N THR A 165 1.57 10.44 0.06
CA THR A 165 1.28 11.85 -0.18
C THR A 165 0.73 12.52 1.06
N SER A 166 1.19 13.76 1.29
CA SER A 166 0.88 14.54 2.49
C SER A 166 0.90 16.04 2.19
N PRO A 167 0.03 16.87 2.80
CA PRO A 167 0.19 18.32 2.79
C PRO A 167 1.19 18.76 3.84
N SER A 168 1.99 19.76 3.51
CA SER A 168 2.87 20.46 4.46
C SER A 168 2.49 21.94 4.51
N PRO A 169 2.47 22.59 5.71
CA PRO A 169 2.38 24.02 5.80
C PRO A 169 3.65 24.65 5.20
N ARG A 170 3.48 25.74 4.47
CA ARG A 170 4.57 26.70 4.26
C ARG A 170 4.51 27.71 5.40
N ASP A 171 5.59 27.86 6.12
CA ASP A 171 5.85 29.04 6.93
C ASP A 171 6.45 30.14 6.06
#